data_ca884bf48ab71ebbf3ce9398fc97b46d
#
_entry.id   ca884bf48ab71ebbf3ce9398fc97b46d
#
_cell.length_a   1.000
_cell.length_b   1.000
_cell.length_c   1.000
_cell.angle_alpha   90.00
_cell.angle_beta   90.00
_cell.angle_gamma   90.00
#
_symmetry.space_group_name_H-M   'P 1'
#
loop_
_entity.id
_entity.type
_entity.pdbx_description
1 polymer ?
#
loop_
_entity_poly.entity_id
_entity_poly.type
_entity_poly.pdbx_seq_one_letter_code
_entity_poly.pdbx_strand_id
1 'polypeptide(L)'
;RSVVILEGNRFLNQPDMRASERVREMYFSSAALVRDGGVCILIQESGHPIVTALTSWNPSMATHQDLQERLELSLPPYVRVATVSMESGEIVRLKGSLQKAIDESRLPSHTRLLGPVTIGEKSTLILTVPVADGQSLIATLHEFMRRRSAAKKALPSLRIDPYSLSH
;
A
#
# COMPACT_ATOMS: atom_id res chain seq x y z
N ARG A 1 4.27 -25.97 25.91
CA ARG A 1 4.95 -25.59 24.63
C ARG A 1 5.18 -24.10 24.64
N SER A 2 6.35 -23.68 24.15
CA SER A 2 6.71 -22.27 24.03
C SER A 2 6.86 -21.90 22.56
N VAL A 3 6.64 -20.62 22.25
CA VAL A 3 6.85 -20.04 20.92
C VAL A 3 7.88 -18.93 21.05
N VAL A 4 8.83 -18.86 20.13
CA VAL A 4 9.82 -17.79 20.07
C VAL A 4 9.71 -17.14 18.70
N ILE A 5 9.47 -15.83 18.68
CA ILE A 5 9.40 -15.01 17.47
C ILE A 5 10.69 -14.21 17.39
N LEU A 6 11.53 -14.55 16.40
CA LEU A 6 12.82 -13.90 16.16
C LEU A 6 12.68 -12.77 15.13
N GLU A 7 13.61 -11.81 15.18
CA GLU A 7 13.76 -10.75 14.18
C GLU A 7 12.48 -9.90 13.95
N GLY A 8 11.71 -9.63 14.99
CA GLY A 8 10.45 -8.88 14.88
C GLY A 8 10.57 -7.56 14.12
N ASN A 9 11.64 -6.80 14.34
CA ASN A 9 11.87 -5.54 13.63
C ASN A 9 12.03 -5.71 12.12
N ARG A 10 12.61 -6.82 11.65
CA ARG A 10 12.80 -7.08 10.23
C ARG A 10 11.47 -7.20 9.48
N PHE A 11 10.47 -7.80 10.11
CA PHE A 11 9.15 -7.95 9.49
C PHE A 11 8.40 -6.63 9.40
N LEU A 12 8.56 -5.75 10.41
CA LEU A 12 7.93 -4.42 10.43
C LEU A 12 8.57 -3.45 9.43
N ASN A 13 9.87 -3.56 9.22
CA ASN A 13 10.63 -2.69 8.33
C ASN A 13 10.57 -3.08 6.84
N GLN A 14 9.67 -3.98 6.46
CA GLN A 14 9.47 -4.31 5.05
C GLN A 14 8.80 -3.14 4.31
N PRO A 15 9.27 -2.79 3.08
CA PRO A 15 8.69 -1.71 2.28
C PRO A 15 7.34 -2.14 1.66
N ASP A 16 6.38 -2.44 2.50
CA ASP A 16 5.05 -2.89 2.12
C ASP A 16 4.00 -2.22 2.99
N MET A 17 2.97 -1.66 2.36
CA MET A 17 1.88 -0.99 3.06
C MET A 17 1.10 -1.91 4.01
N ARG A 18 1.21 -3.22 3.84
CA ARG A 18 0.57 -4.23 4.69
C ARG A 18 1.53 -4.93 5.66
N ALA A 19 2.74 -4.42 5.81
CA ALA A 19 3.72 -5.03 6.71
C ALA A 19 3.17 -5.14 8.14
N SER A 20 2.61 -4.07 8.69
CA SER A 20 2.01 -4.05 10.04
C SER A 20 0.83 -5.02 10.19
N GLU A 21 -0.04 -5.13 9.17
CA GLU A 21 -1.15 -6.11 9.17
C GLU A 21 -0.64 -7.55 9.23
N ARG A 22 0.33 -7.90 8.36
CA ARG A 22 0.92 -9.24 8.31
C ARG A 22 1.67 -9.60 9.58
N VAL A 23 2.40 -8.65 10.12
CA VAL A 23 3.13 -8.85 11.38
C VAL A 23 2.16 -9.09 12.53
N ARG A 24 1.09 -8.31 12.61
CA ARG A 24 0.04 -8.50 13.61
C ARG A 24 -0.59 -9.90 13.50
N GLU A 25 -1.01 -10.29 12.28
CA GLU A 25 -1.57 -11.61 12.03
C GLU A 25 -0.60 -12.72 12.45
N MET A 26 0.66 -12.63 12.03
CA MET A 26 1.69 -13.62 12.35
C MET A 26 1.94 -13.71 13.86
N TYR A 27 2.04 -12.58 14.56
CA TYR A 27 2.33 -12.57 16.00
C TYR A 27 1.18 -13.16 16.81
N PHE A 28 -0.05 -12.72 16.55
CA PHE A 28 -1.20 -13.25 17.26
C PHE A 28 -1.47 -14.71 16.93
N SER A 29 -1.35 -15.11 15.67
CA SER A 29 -1.50 -16.53 15.27
C SER A 29 -0.44 -17.42 15.90
N SER A 30 0.82 -16.96 15.95
CA SER A 30 1.92 -17.71 16.56
C SER A 30 1.72 -17.81 18.08
N ALA A 31 1.35 -16.72 18.74
CA ALA A 31 1.12 -16.72 20.19
C ALA A 31 -0.09 -17.58 20.57
N ALA A 32 -1.12 -17.66 19.73
CA ALA A 32 -2.29 -18.52 19.95
C ALA A 32 -1.96 -20.04 19.94
N LEU A 33 -0.80 -20.43 19.44
CA LEU A 33 -0.33 -21.82 19.49
C LEU A 33 0.23 -22.22 20.88
N VAL A 34 0.43 -21.25 21.76
CA VAL A 34 0.91 -21.50 23.13
C VAL A 34 -0.23 -22.11 23.93
N ARG A 35 0.06 -23.24 24.60
CA ARG A 35 -0.91 -23.89 25.51
C ARG A 35 -0.87 -23.25 26.87
N ASP A 36 -1.86 -23.53 27.70
CA ASP A 36 -1.93 -23.08 29.08
C ASP A 36 -0.63 -23.37 29.85
N GLY A 37 -0.10 -22.35 30.50
CA GLY A 37 1.19 -22.39 31.18
C GLY A 37 2.42 -22.33 30.29
N GLY A 38 2.27 -22.17 28.97
CA GLY A 38 3.37 -21.94 28.04
C GLY A 38 3.79 -20.48 27.96
N VAL A 39 4.89 -20.21 27.24
CA VAL A 39 5.48 -18.88 27.13
C VAL A 39 5.62 -18.51 25.65
N CYS A 40 5.25 -17.28 25.30
CA CYS A 40 5.58 -16.66 24.03
C CYS A 40 6.69 -15.63 24.27
N ILE A 41 7.80 -15.77 23.55
CA ILE A 41 8.95 -14.86 23.62
C ILE A 41 9.03 -14.13 22.30
N LEU A 42 8.95 -12.79 22.33
CA LEU A 42 9.12 -11.94 21.18
C LEU A 42 10.42 -11.14 21.32
N ILE A 43 11.29 -11.24 20.32
CA ILE A 43 12.55 -10.48 20.24
C ILE A 43 12.31 -9.31 19.27
N GLN A 44 12.06 -8.14 19.84
CA GLN A 44 11.75 -6.90 19.12
C GLN A 44 12.02 -5.69 20.01
N GLU A 45 12.13 -4.49 19.42
CA GLU A 45 12.15 -3.22 20.16
C GLU A 45 10.88 -3.06 21.02
N SER A 46 11.07 -2.80 22.29
CA SER A 46 9.98 -2.79 23.27
C SER A 46 8.96 -1.67 23.09
N GLY A 47 9.35 -0.57 22.44
CA GLY A 47 8.48 0.61 22.24
C GLY A 47 7.44 0.46 21.13
N HIS A 48 7.46 -0.61 20.34
CA HIS A 48 6.51 -0.74 19.26
C HIS A 48 5.09 -1.12 19.76
N PRO A 49 4.01 -0.44 19.28
CA PRO A 49 2.64 -0.65 19.75
C PRO A 49 2.14 -2.09 19.68
N ILE A 50 2.63 -2.87 18.72
CA ILE A 50 2.27 -4.28 18.57
C ILE A 50 2.72 -5.13 19.74
N VAL A 51 3.80 -4.76 20.44
CA VAL A 51 4.28 -5.45 21.63
C VAL A 51 3.27 -5.29 22.75
N THR A 52 2.80 -4.06 22.98
CA THR A 52 1.76 -3.77 23.97
C THR A 52 0.45 -4.48 23.62
N ALA A 53 0.06 -4.45 22.35
CA ALA A 53 -1.14 -5.13 21.88
C ALA A 53 -1.05 -6.66 22.11
N LEU A 54 0.10 -7.26 21.83
CA LEU A 54 0.31 -8.70 22.03
C LEU A 54 0.32 -9.09 23.53
N THR A 55 1.03 -8.33 24.36
CA THR A 55 1.11 -8.61 25.82
C THR A 55 -0.22 -8.43 26.52
N SER A 56 -1.06 -7.48 26.09
CA SER A 56 -2.42 -7.27 26.59
C SER A 56 -3.47 -8.15 25.90
N TRP A 57 -3.06 -8.98 24.94
CA TRP A 57 -3.94 -9.77 24.08
C TRP A 57 -5.06 -8.95 23.43
N ASN A 58 -4.73 -7.74 22.97
CA ASN A 58 -5.67 -6.79 22.38
C ASN A 58 -5.24 -6.39 20.94
N PRO A 59 -5.57 -7.21 19.92
CA PRO A 59 -5.21 -6.91 18.53
C PRO A 59 -5.86 -5.63 18.00
N SER A 60 -7.03 -5.25 18.54
CA SER A 60 -7.75 -4.04 18.12
C SER A 60 -6.96 -2.76 18.42
N MET A 61 -6.18 -2.73 19.49
CA MET A 61 -5.37 -1.58 19.87
C MET A 61 -4.36 -1.23 18.77
N ALA A 62 -3.60 -2.24 18.30
CA ALA A 62 -2.65 -2.04 17.19
C ALA A 62 -3.35 -1.70 15.87
N THR A 63 -4.55 -2.22 15.64
CA THR A 63 -5.35 -1.89 14.45
C THR A 63 -5.81 -0.44 14.45
N HIS A 64 -6.31 0.06 15.57
CA HIS A 64 -6.78 1.45 15.68
C HIS A 64 -5.62 2.43 15.45
N GLN A 65 -4.45 2.15 16.02
CA GLN A 65 -3.29 3.01 15.81
C GLN A 65 -2.82 3.01 14.36
N ASP A 66 -2.69 1.84 13.73
CA ASP A 66 -2.33 1.72 12.30
C ASP A 66 -3.33 2.48 11.41
N LEU A 67 -4.62 2.40 11.69
CA LEU A 67 -5.64 3.13 10.96
C LEU A 67 -5.54 4.65 11.16
N GLN A 68 -5.23 5.13 12.34
CA GLN A 68 -5.02 6.56 12.58
C GLN A 68 -3.81 7.09 11.80
N GLU A 69 -2.68 6.39 11.86
CA GLU A 69 -1.49 6.74 11.08
C GLU A 69 -1.77 6.76 9.58
N ARG A 70 -2.55 5.79 9.07
CA ARG A 70 -2.95 5.72 7.66
C ARG A 70 -3.88 6.87 7.26
N LEU A 71 -4.76 7.30 8.14
CA LEU A 71 -5.63 8.46 7.91
C LEU A 71 -4.78 9.74 7.78
N GLU A 72 -3.86 9.97 8.71
CA GLU A 72 -2.98 11.13 8.71
C GLU A 72 -2.08 11.18 7.46
N LEU A 73 -1.56 10.02 7.05
CA LEU A 73 -0.69 9.89 5.88
C LEU A 73 -1.44 9.79 4.55
N SER A 74 -2.77 9.79 4.55
CA SER A 74 -3.60 9.57 3.37
C SER A 74 -3.23 8.26 2.64
N LEU A 75 -3.21 7.16 3.40
CA LEU A 75 -2.95 5.81 2.89
C LEU A 75 -4.25 4.97 2.85
N PRO A 76 -4.30 3.88 2.09
CA PRO A 76 -5.43 2.96 2.15
C PRO A 76 -5.71 2.47 3.58
N PRO A 77 -6.97 2.34 3.99
CA PRO A 77 -8.21 2.34 3.18
C PRO A 77 -8.85 3.71 2.92
N TYR A 78 -8.23 4.80 3.36
CA TYR A 78 -8.81 6.17 3.25
C TYR A 78 -8.65 6.79 1.87
N VAL A 79 -7.80 6.20 1.03
CA VAL A 79 -7.65 6.57 -0.39
C VAL A 79 -7.71 5.33 -1.27
N ARG A 80 -8.09 5.53 -2.53
CA ARG A 80 -7.94 4.55 -3.59
C ARG A 80 -6.57 4.71 -4.23
N VAL A 81 -5.97 3.61 -4.61
CA VAL A 81 -4.64 3.58 -5.22
C VAL A 81 -4.71 2.94 -6.60
N ALA A 82 -4.03 3.54 -7.56
CA ALA A 82 -3.78 2.92 -8.85
C ALA A 82 -2.27 2.90 -9.13
N THR A 83 -1.76 1.84 -9.71
CA THR A 83 -0.39 1.77 -10.20
C THR A 83 -0.38 1.59 -11.71
N VAL A 84 0.45 2.36 -12.39
CA VAL A 84 0.66 2.26 -13.83
C VAL A 84 2.14 2.02 -14.08
N SER A 85 2.48 0.90 -14.73
CA SER A 85 3.86 0.55 -15.07
C SER A 85 4.03 0.44 -16.58
N MET A 86 5.03 1.12 -17.11
CA MET A 86 5.36 1.16 -18.54
C MET A 86 6.81 1.61 -18.74
N GLU A 87 7.23 1.75 -19.99
CA GLU A 87 8.56 2.27 -20.33
C GLU A 87 8.79 3.66 -19.73
N SER A 88 10.02 3.91 -19.27
CA SER A 88 10.37 5.12 -18.50
C SER A 88 10.08 6.42 -19.26
N GLY A 89 10.33 6.48 -20.55
CA GLY A 89 10.04 7.66 -21.38
C GLY A 89 8.54 7.94 -21.53
N GLU A 90 7.72 6.89 -21.59
CA GLU A 90 6.27 7.01 -21.73
C GLU A 90 5.59 7.38 -20.39
N ILE A 91 6.09 6.87 -19.26
CA ILE A 91 5.53 7.18 -17.95
C ILE A 91 5.69 8.66 -17.59
N VAL A 92 6.80 9.29 -17.98
CA VAL A 92 7.02 10.72 -17.78
C VAL A 92 5.99 11.54 -18.58
N ARG A 93 5.71 11.16 -19.82
CA ARG A 93 4.67 11.81 -20.64
C ARG A 93 3.28 11.61 -20.05
N LEU A 94 2.99 10.41 -19.55
CA LEU A 94 1.74 10.12 -18.86
C LEU A 94 1.59 11.00 -17.62
N LYS A 95 2.61 11.09 -16.77
CA LYS A 95 2.60 11.94 -15.57
C LYS A 95 2.30 13.40 -15.93
N GLY A 96 2.97 13.95 -16.96
CA GLY A 96 2.69 15.31 -17.42
C GLY A 96 1.25 15.50 -17.93
N SER A 97 0.71 14.51 -18.64
CA SER A 97 -0.67 14.54 -19.12
C SER A 97 -1.70 14.45 -17.99
N LEU A 98 -1.42 13.65 -16.97
CA LEU A 98 -2.26 13.54 -15.78
C LEU A 98 -2.20 14.82 -14.94
N GLN A 99 -1.01 15.41 -14.76
CA GLN A 99 -0.86 16.68 -14.07
C GLN A 99 -1.68 17.77 -14.75
N LYS A 100 -1.57 17.87 -16.06
CA LYS A 100 -2.39 18.82 -16.85
C LYS A 100 -3.90 18.56 -16.69
N ALA A 101 -4.30 17.29 -16.61
CA ALA A 101 -5.71 16.95 -16.39
C ALA A 101 -6.20 17.34 -14.99
N ILE A 102 -5.33 17.32 -13.98
CA ILE A 102 -5.60 17.81 -12.62
C ILE A 102 -5.75 19.34 -12.66
N ASP A 103 -4.80 20.02 -13.27
CA ASP A 103 -4.77 21.49 -13.36
C ASP A 103 -5.98 22.05 -14.12
N GLU A 104 -6.47 21.31 -15.12
CA GLU A 104 -7.66 21.63 -15.91
C GLU A 104 -8.97 21.10 -15.29
N SER A 105 -8.93 20.60 -14.06
CA SER A 105 -10.10 20.04 -13.34
C SER A 105 -10.81 18.88 -14.07
N ARG A 106 -10.10 18.19 -14.97
CA ARG A 106 -10.59 16.96 -15.63
C ARG A 106 -10.36 15.71 -14.78
N LEU A 107 -9.48 15.81 -13.81
CA LEU A 107 -9.30 14.86 -12.70
C LEU A 107 -9.55 15.59 -11.39
N PRO A 108 -9.94 14.88 -10.33
CA PRO A 108 -10.10 15.47 -9.00
C PRO A 108 -8.83 16.19 -8.54
N SER A 109 -8.96 17.39 -8.01
CA SER A 109 -7.83 18.22 -7.55
C SER A 109 -6.98 17.55 -6.46
N HIS A 110 -7.59 16.64 -5.70
CA HIS A 110 -6.92 15.86 -4.66
C HIS A 110 -6.19 14.62 -5.20
N THR A 111 -6.10 14.44 -6.52
CA THR A 111 -5.30 13.38 -7.12
C THR A 111 -3.81 13.64 -6.87
N ARG A 112 -3.13 12.70 -6.24
CA ARG A 112 -1.68 12.77 -6.00
C ARG A 112 -0.96 11.81 -6.94
N LEU A 113 0.13 12.28 -7.54
CA LEU A 113 1.00 11.52 -8.44
C LEU A 113 2.35 11.27 -7.73
N LEU A 114 2.61 10.04 -7.35
CA LEU A 114 3.82 9.64 -6.62
C LEU A 114 4.75 8.87 -7.56
N GLY A 115 5.99 9.24 -7.60
CA GLY A 115 6.99 8.68 -8.52
C GLY A 115 7.16 9.54 -9.78
N PRO A 116 7.61 8.97 -10.91
CA PRO A 116 7.80 7.54 -11.15
C PRO A 116 9.01 6.94 -10.42
N VAL A 117 8.91 5.66 -10.08
CA VAL A 117 10.03 4.85 -9.57
C VAL A 117 10.45 3.88 -10.66
N THR A 118 11.73 3.89 -11.02
CA THR A 118 12.27 3.05 -12.10
C THR A 118 12.90 1.80 -11.52
N ILE A 119 12.51 0.65 -12.06
CA ILE A 119 13.10 -0.65 -11.76
C ILE A 119 13.40 -1.35 -13.09
N GLY A 120 14.68 -1.46 -13.42
CA GLY A 120 15.12 -1.93 -14.74
C GLY A 120 14.66 -1.00 -15.87
N GLU A 121 14.02 -1.53 -16.88
CA GLU A 121 13.54 -0.79 -18.06
C GLU A 121 12.16 -0.14 -17.86
N LYS A 122 11.45 -0.53 -16.81
CA LYS A 122 10.10 -0.06 -16.51
C LYS A 122 10.10 0.95 -15.37
N SER A 123 9.19 1.89 -15.47
CA SER A 123 8.89 2.83 -14.41
C SER A 123 7.44 2.68 -13.97
N THR A 124 7.21 2.83 -12.68
CA THR A 124 5.88 2.76 -12.07
C THR A 124 5.50 4.11 -11.49
N LEU A 125 4.33 4.59 -11.88
CA LEU A 125 3.66 5.75 -11.32
C LEU A 125 2.54 5.26 -10.41
N ILE A 126 2.46 5.83 -9.21
CA ILE A 126 1.38 5.56 -8.27
C ILE A 126 0.47 6.77 -8.23
N LEU A 127 -0.82 6.53 -8.33
CA LEU A 127 -1.86 7.55 -8.25
C LEU A 127 -2.70 7.27 -7.00
N THR A 128 -3.00 8.31 -6.23
CA THR A 128 -3.92 8.20 -5.10
C THR A 128 -4.99 9.27 -5.18
N VAL A 129 -6.22 8.90 -4.80
CA VAL A 129 -7.36 9.83 -4.69
C VAL A 129 -8.19 9.48 -3.46
N PRO A 130 -8.94 10.43 -2.89
CA PRO A 130 -9.97 10.11 -1.91
C PRO A 130 -10.91 9.02 -2.41
N VAL A 131 -11.44 8.21 -1.51
CA VAL A 131 -12.32 7.07 -1.88
C VAL A 131 -13.51 7.54 -2.74
N ALA A 132 -14.08 8.71 -2.41
CA ALA A 132 -15.21 9.29 -3.15
C ALA A 132 -14.88 9.55 -4.64
N ASP A 133 -13.63 9.88 -4.94
CA ASP A 133 -13.17 10.23 -6.29
C ASP A 133 -12.64 9.02 -7.09
N GLY A 134 -12.64 7.84 -6.47
CA GLY A 134 -12.04 6.63 -7.04
C GLY A 134 -12.62 6.24 -8.41
N GLN A 135 -13.92 6.38 -8.60
CA GLN A 135 -14.58 6.05 -9.87
C GLN A 135 -14.12 6.97 -11.01
N SER A 136 -13.95 8.26 -10.74
CA SER A 136 -13.46 9.23 -11.73
C SER A 136 -12.05 8.89 -12.20
N LEU A 137 -11.15 8.54 -11.26
CA LEU A 137 -9.80 8.10 -11.58
C LEU A 137 -9.82 6.82 -12.42
N ILE A 138 -10.58 5.81 -12.01
CA ILE A 138 -10.67 4.53 -12.71
C ILE A 138 -11.20 4.72 -14.13
N ALA A 139 -12.25 5.52 -14.32
CA ALA A 139 -12.80 5.80 -15.64
C ALA A 139 -11.76 6.47 -16.56
N THR A 140 -11.00 7.42 -16.02
CA THR A 140 -9.92 8.10 -16.78
C THR A 140 -8.81 7.14 -17.18
N LEU A 141 -8.39 6.25 -16.29
CA LEU A 141 -7.36 5.25 -16.59
C LEU A 141 -7.84 4.21 -17.59
N HIS A 142 -9.08 3.77 -17.52
CA HIS A 142 -9.68 2.88 -18.51
C HIS A 142 -9.79 3.54 -19.89
N GLU A 143 -10.17 4.82 -19.94
CA GLU A 143 -10.19 5.56 -21.20
C GLU A 143 -8.78 5.69 -21.79
N PHE A 144 -7.78 5.96 -20.97
CA PHE A 144 -6.39 5.96 -21.39
C PHE A 144 -5.98 4.60 -22.01
N MET A 145 -6.35 3.48 -21.34
CA MET A 145 -6.08 2.13 -21.85
C MET A 145 -6.76 1.88 -23.21
N ARG A 146 -8.04 2.27 -23.35
CA ARG A 146 -8.80 2.14 -24.61
C ARG A 146 -8.15 2.91 -25.75
N ARG A 147 -7.73 4.16 -25.51
CA ARG A 147 -7.06 5.00 -26.51
C ARG A 147 -5.72 4.40 -26.96
N ARG A 148 -4.95 3.84 -26.02
CA ARG A 148 -3.70 3.16 -26.38
C ARG A 148 -3.95 1.91 -27.21
N SER A 149 -4.93 1.10 -26.84
CA SER A 149 -5.33 -0.09 -27.58
C SER A 149 -5.77 0.26 -29.02
N ALA A 150 -6.63 1.28 -29.16
CA ALA A 150 -7.07 1.75 -30.47
C ALA A 150 -5.91 2.27 -31.35
N ALA A 151 -4.89 2.88 -30.72
CA ALA A 151 -3.68 3.35 -31.40
C ALA A 151 -2.64 2.25 -31.59
N LYS A 152 -2.94 0.98 -31.32
CA LYS A 152 -2.04 -0.18 -31.38
C LYS A 152 -0.72 0.01 -30.61
N LYS A 153 -0.73 0.78 -29.53
CA LYS A 153 0.42 0.99 -28.65
C LYS A 153 0.47 -0.09 -27.58
N ALA A 154 1.67 -0.42 -27.09
CA ALA A 154 1.85 -1.32 -25.97
C ALA A 154 1.02 -0.87 -24.78
N LEU A 155 0.26 -1.80 -24.19
CA LEU A 155 -0.56 -1.50 -23.02
C LEU A 155 0.31 -1.51 -21.74
N PRO A 156 0.15 -0.51 -20.87
CA PRO A 156 0.80 -0.51 -19.57
C PRO A 156 0.18 -1.58 -18.66
N SER A 157 0.93 -2.02 -17.65
CA SER A 157 0.36 -2.75 -16.54
C SER A 157 -0.39 -1.75 -15.65
N LEU A 158 -1.70 -1.92 -15.54
CA LEU A 158 -2.58 -1.13 -14.67
C LEU A 158 -3.11 -2.04 -13.56
N ARG A 159 -2.93 -1.62 -12.31
CA ARG A 159 -3.48 -2.30 -11.13
C ARG A 159 -4.24 -1.29 -10.29
N ILE A 160 -5.46 -1.61 -9.92
CA ILE A 160 -6.30 -0.80 -9.04
C ILE A 160 -6.34 -1.46 -7.67
N ASP A 161 -6.13 -0.69 -6.62
CA ASP A 161 -6.02 -1.13 -5.23
C ASP A 161 -5.14 -2.37 -5.08
N PRO A 162 -3.89 -2.35 -5.58
CA PRO A 162 -3.05 -3.52 -5.56
C PRO A 162 -2.78 -3.96 -4.11
N TYR A 163 -2.73 -5.27 -3.91
CA TYR A 163 -2.41 -5.85 -2.60
C TYR A 163 -1.03 -5.41 -2.08
N SER A 164 -0.07 -5.27 -2.99
CA SER A 164 1.27 -4.76 -2.72
C SER A 164 1.69 -3.79 -3.81
N LEU A 165 2.41 -2.73 -3.44
CA LEU A 165 3.01 -1.78 -4.39
C LEU A 165 4.34 -2.30 -4.97
N SER A 166 4.97 -3.25 -4.27
CA SER A 166 6.14 -3.97 -4.78
C SER A 166 5.70 -5.12 -5.69
N HIS A 167 6.50 -5.37 -6.70
CA HIS A 167 6.32 -6.51 -7.63
C HIS A 167 6.74 -7.82 -6.99
#